data_b498dc24dd6e5c8c6c445dd684398085
#
_entry.id   b498dc24dd6e5c8c6c445dd684398085
#
_cell.length_a   1.000
_cell.length_b   1.000
_cell.length_c   1.000
_cell.angle_alpha   90.00
_cell.angle_beta   90.00
_cell.angle_gamma   90.00
#
_symmetry.space_group_name_H-M   'P 1'
#
loop_
_entity.id
_entity.type
_entity.pdbx_description
1 polymer ?
#
loop_
_entity_poly.entity_id
_entity_poly.type
_entity_poly.pdbx_seq_one_letter_code
_entity_poly.pdbx_strand_id
1 'polypeptide(L)'
;MRLVVETEDFDAALAFYRDVLGLPVSESYEGEGDARVVILSAGIATLELSNPAQVRLIDRVEADGQPSHRLRVAFEVDDTAATTDRLVDAGAILTATPRETPWRSINSRMDAPAGLQITLFQELDAGEHPSGDSDVPA
;
A
#
# COMPACT_ATOMS: atom_id res chain seq x y z
N MET A 1 -9.45 -4.02 -3.05
CA MET A 1 -8.17 -4.13 -3.78
C MET A 1 -7.59 -2.75 -4.01
N ARG A 2 -6.31 -2.61 -3.85
CA ARG A 2 -5.62 -1.34 -4.06
C ARG A 2 -4.43 -1.57 -4.98
N LEU A 3 -4.34 -0.80 -6.06
CA LEU A 3 -3.17 -0.78 -6.92
C LEU A 3 -2.26 0.36 -6.47
N VAL A 4 -1.04 0.02 -6.07
CA VAL A 4 -0.04 0.98 -5.60
C VAL A 4 0.96 1.22 -6.72
N VAL A 5 1.13 2.47 -7.10
CA VAL A 5 2.01 2.86 -8.21
C VAL A 5 3.01 3.90 -7.73
N GLU A 6 4.28 3.61 -7.93
CA GLU A 6 5.32 4.61 -7.72
C GLU A 6 5.39 5.55 -8.91
N THR A 7 5.43 6.86 -8.65
CA THR A 7 5.59 7.85 -9.72
C THR A 7 6.61 8.91 -9.30
N GLU A 8 7.55 9.20 -10.17
CA GLU A 8 8.54 10.25 -9.93
C GLU A 8 7.95 11.64 -10.17
N ASP A 9 7.11 11.79 -11.19
CA ASP A 9 6.40 13.04 -11.45
C ASP A 9 5.03 12.97 -10.80
N PHE A 10 5.02 13.16 -9.49
CA PHE A 10 3.82 12.97 -8.67
C PHE A 10 2.70 13.93 -9.10
N ASP A 11 3.03 15.20 -9.30
CA ASP A 11 2.02 16.21 -9.63
C ASP A 11 1.40 15.95 -11.00
N ALA A 12 2.20 15.52 -11.98
CA ALA A 12 1.67 15.20 -13.30
C ALA A 12 0.76 13.96 -13.26
N ALA A 13 1.16 12.93 -12.50
CA ALA A 13 0.32 11.74 -12.34
C ALA A 13 -0.99 12.08 -11.64
N LEU A 14 -0.91 12.86 -10.57
CA LEU A 14 -2.10 13.26 -9.83
C LEU A 14 -3.06 14.08 -10.70
N ALA A 15 -2.52 15.03 -11.46
CA ALA A 15 -3.34 15.82 -12.39
C ALA A 15 -4.04 14.93 -13.43
N PHE A 16 -3.34 13.94 -13.95
CA PHE A 16 -3.92 13.04 -14.94
C PHE A 16 -5.07 12.21 -14.35
N TYR A 17 -4.81 11.53 -13.24
CA TYR A 17 -5.81 10.60 -12.70
C TYR A 17 -6.92 11.29 -11.91
N ARG A 18 -6.61 12.33 -11.16
CA ARG A 18 -7.61 13.06 -10.38
C ARG A 18 -8.38 14.06 -11.22
N ASP A 19 -7.65 14.91 -11.99
CA ASP A 19 -8.29 16.05 -12.66
C ASP A 19 -8.81 15.70 -14.05
N VAL A 20 -8.04 14.96 -14.85
CA VAL A 20 -8.46 14.63 -16.22
C VAL A 20 -9.37 13.40 -16.23
N LEU A 21 -8.95 12.30 -15.61
CA LEU A 21 -9.78 11.09 -15.52
C LEU A 21 -10.93 11.26 -14.54
N GLY A 22 -10.74 12.08 -13.51
CA GLY A 22 -11.82 12.43 -12.60
C GLY A 22 -11.97 11.50 -11.40
N LEU A 23 -10.91 10.81 -10.97
CA LEU A 23 -11.01 9.95 -9.80
C LEU A 23 -10.98 10.78 -8.52
N PRO A 24 -11.98 10.64 -7.63
CA PRO A 24 -12.02 11.43 -6.40
C PRO A 24 -10.91 11.04 -5.44
N VAL A 25 -10.40 12.01 -4.69
CA VAL A 25 -9.44 11.74 -3.62
C VAL A 25 -10.17 11.08 -2.45
N SER A 26 -9.67 9.93 -2.03
CA SER A 26 -10.11 9.25 -0.82
C SER A 26 -9.28 9.65 0.37
N GLU A 27 -7.94 9.66 0.22
CA GLU A 27 -7.00 9.99 1.28
C GLU A 27 -5.78 10.66 0.67
N SER A 28 -5.13 11.52 1.45
CA SER A 28 -3.93 12.21 1.01
C SER A 28 -3.05 12.48 2.22
N TYR A 29 -1.76 12.14 2.12
CA TYR A 29 -0.81 12.29 3.22
C TYR A 29 0.52 12.82 2.73
N GLU A 30 1.20 13.58 3.60
CA GLU A 30 2.58 14.00 3.41
C GLU A 30 3.36 13.59 4.65
N GLY A 31 4.54 13.03 4.43
CA GLY A 31 5.39 12.55 5.51
C GLY A 31 6.79 13.13 5.45
N GLU A 32 7.68 12.51 6.20
CA GLU A 32 9.09 12.93 6.27
C GLU A 32 9.76 12.80 4.91
N GLY A 33 10.74 13.70 4.66
CA GLY A 33 11.62 13.59 3.50
C GLY A 33 10.87 13.70 2.18
N ASP A 34 9.89 14.59 2.08
CA ASP A 34 9.07 14.79 0.89
C ASP A 34 8.17 13.61 0.52
N ALA A 35 7.98 12.67 1.41
CA ALA A 35 7.10 11.53 1.14
C ALA A 35 5.67 12.04 0.88
N ARG A 36 5.07 11.62 -0.22
CA ARG A 36 3.70 11.99 -0.61
C ARG A 36 2.96 10.79 -1.13
N VAL A 37 1.73 10.67 -0.71
CA VAL A 37 0.83 9.63 -1.20
C VAL A 37 -0.57 10.21 -1.34
N VAL A 38 -1.24 9.85 -2.43
CA VAL A 38 -2.66 10.14 -2.63
C VAL A 38 -3.35 8.85 -3.03
N ILE A 39 -4.46 8.57 -2.40
CA ILE A 39 -5.29 7.42 -2.71
C ILE A 39 -6.56 7.91 -3.38
N LEU A 40 -6.80 7.43 -4.58
CA LEU A 40 -7.95 7.82 -5.39
C LEU A 40 -8.97 6.68 -5.41
N SER A 41 -10.23 7.02 -5.32
CA SER A 41 -11.31 6.04 -5.43
C SER A 41 -11.51 5.65 -6.89
N ALA A 42 -11.56 4.35 -7.16
CA ALA A 42 -11.74 3.82 -8.51
C ALA A 42 -12.80 2.70 -8.46
N GLY A 43 -14.06 3.08 -8.22
CA GLY A 43 -15.14 2.13 -7.99
C GLY A 43 -14.97 1.45 -6.65
N ILE A 44 -14.98 0.12 -6.62
CA ILE A 44 -14.75 -0.65 -5.39
C ILE A 44 -13.26 -0.86 -5.10
N ALA A 45 -12.39 -0.37 -5.96
CA ALA A 45 -10.94 -0.44 -5.79
C ALA A 45 -10.39 0.96 -5.49
N THR A 46 -9.12 1.04 -5.16
CA THR A 46 -8.41 2.30 -5.01
C THR A 46 -7.13 2.29 -5.83
N LEU A 47 -6.71 3.46 -6.26
CA LEU A 47 -5.42 3.68 -6.91
C LEU A 47 -4.58 4.55 -5.98
N GLU A 48 -3.46 4.03 -5.52
CA GLU A 48 -2.55 4.77 -4.65
C GLU A 48 -1.35 5.24 -5.47
N LEU A 49 -1.14 6.55 -5.49
CA LEU A 49 0.02 7.15 -6.11
C LEU A 49 1.00 7.55 -5.02
N SER A 50 2.22 7.03 -5.12
CA SER A 50 3.27 7.29 -4.13
C SER A 50 4.52 7.80 -4.84
N ASN A 51 5.14 8.84 -4.29
CA ASN A 51 6.41 9.29 -4.82
C ASN A 51 7.55 8.39 -4.29
N PRO A 52 8.77 8.50 -4.85
CA PRO A 52 9.86 7.61 -4.41
C PRO A 52 10.17 7.70 -2.92
N ALA A 53 10.04 8.88 -2.31
CA ALA A 53 10.28 9.03 -0.88
C ALA A 53 9.26 8.24 -0.06
N GLN A 54 8.00 8.25 -0.46
CA GLN A 54 6.95 7.47 0.19
C GLN A 54 7.21 5.97 0.03
N VAL A 55 7.60 5.54 -1.18
CA VAL A 55 7.90 4.13 -1.43
C VAL A 55 9.03 3.66 -0.51
N ARG A 56 10.09 4.45 -0.37
CA ARG A 56 11.19 4.09 0.53
C ARG A 56 10.75 4.03 1.98
N LEU A 57 9.88 4.94 2.40
CA LEU A 57 9.32 4.93 3.75
C LEU A 57 8.58 3.63 4.01
N ILE A 58 7.70 3.25 3.10
CA ILE A 58 6.89 2.03 3.23
C ILE A 58 7.78 0.79 3.18
N ASP A 59 8.78 0.77 2.32
CA ASP A 59 9.72 -0.36 2.25
C ASP A 59 10.45 -0.56 3.58
N ARG A 60 10.84 0.53 4.25
CA ARG A 60 11.47 0.43 5.57
C ARG A 60 10.53 -0.16 6.62
N VAL A 61 9.28 0.29 6.60
CA VAL A 61 8.29 -0.14 7.58
C VAL A 61 7.83 -1.58 7.31
N GLU A 62 7.56 -1.89 6.05
CA GLU A 62 6.89 -3.12 5.67
C GLU A 62 7.86 -4.25 5.34
N ALA A 63 9.03 -3.94 4.81
CA ALA A 63 9.92 -4.93 4.24
C ALA A 63 11.40 -4.73 4.60
N ASP A 64 11.70 -4.10 5.73
CA ASP A 64 13.07 -3.87 6.22
C ASP A 64 13.97 -3.19 5.17
N GLY A 65 13.39 -2.33 4.36
CA GLY A 65 14.10 -1.58 3.33
C GLY A 65 14.24 -2.30 2.00
N GLN A 66 13.71 -3.51 1.85
CA GLN A 66 13.77 -4.21 0.56
C GLN A 66 12.90 -3.46 -0.46
N PRO A 67 13.45 -3.16 -1.65
CA PRO A 67 12.72 -2.37 -2.64
C PRO A 67 11.47 -3.08 -3.12
N SER A 68 10.39 -2.31 -3.26
CA SER A 68 9.16 -2.80 -3.88
C SER A 68 9.18 -2.58 -5.38
N HIS A 69 8.35 -3.33 -6.09
CA HIS A 69 8.12 -3.10 -7.51
C HIS A 69 7.37 -1.79 -7.69
N ARG A 70 7.46 -1.20 -8.88
CA ARG A 70 6.73 0.03 -9.20
C ARG A 70 5.23 -0.15 -9.12
N LEU A 71 4.75 -1.35 -9.41
CA LEU A 71 3.35 -1.71 -9.31
C LEU A 71 3.21 -2.82 -8.28
N ARG A 72 2.33 -2.62 -7.32
CA ARG A 72 2.07 -3.59 -6.28
C ARG A 72 0.57 -3.58 -5.99
N VAL A 73 0.00 -4.74 -5.73
CA VAL A 73 -1.41 -4.86 -5.38
C VAL A 73 -1.53 -5.18 -3.90
N ALA A 74 -2.35 -4.43 -3.18
CA ALA A 74 -2.62 -4.71 -1.78
C ALA A 74 -4.04 -5.28 -1.63
N PHE A 75 -4.15 -6.37 -0.87
CA PHE A 75 -5.42 -6.99 -0.55
C PHE A 75 -5.67 -6.91 0.94
N GLU A 76 -6.83 -6.42 1.32
CA GLU A 76 -7.26 -6.47 2.71
C GLU A 76 -7.76 -7.86 3.04
N VAL A 77 -7.30 -8.42 4.16
CA VAL A 77 -7.68 -9.76 4.62
C VAL A 77 -8.03 -9.72 6.11
N ASP A 78 -8.74 -10.74 6.57
CA ASP A 78 -9.14 -10.81 7.99
C ASP A 78 -8.00 -11.25 8.89
N ASP A 79 -7.07 -12.05 8.37
CA ASP A 79 -5.95 -12.59 9.15
C ASP A 79 -4.73 -12.67 8.24
N THR A 80 -3.84 -11.69 8.36
CA THR A 80 -2.66 -11.60 7.51
C THR A 80 -1.74 -12.81 7.72
N ALA A 81 -1.51 -13.21 8.96
CA ALA A 81 -0.58 -14.31 9.23
C ALA A 81 -1.08 -15.63 8.62
N ALA A 82 -2.33 -15.98 8.85
CA ALA A 82 -2.91 -17.21 8.33
C ALA A 82 -2.97 -17.21 6.80
N THR A 83 -3.35 -16.06 6.21
CA THR A 83 -3.43 -15.93 4.76
C THR A 83 -2.04 -16.02 4.13
N THR A 84 -1.05 -15.37 4.74
CA THR A 84 0.34 -15.44 4.27
C THR A 84 0.82 -16.90 4.22
N ASP A 85 0.56 -17.66 5.28
CA ASP A 85 0.97 -19.07 5.32
C ASP A 85 0.32 -19.88 4.19
N ARG A 86 -0.96 -19.65 3.95
CA ARG A 86 -1.66 -20.36 2.86
C ARG A 86 -1.09 -20.00 1.49
N LEU A 87 -0.77 -18.73 1.27
CA LEU A 87 -0.24 -18.29 -0.03
C LEU A 87 1.18 -18.78 -0.25
N VAL A 88 2.00 -18.80 0.78
CA VAL A 88 3.36 -19.35 0.68
C VAL A 88 3.29 -20.85 0.39
N ASP A 89 2.40 -21.58 1.06
CA ASP A 89 2.20 -23.01 0.79
C ASP A 89 1.74 -23.24 -0.66
N ALA A 90 1.04 -22.28 -1.24
CA ALA A 90 0.56 -22.38 -2.62
C ALA A 90 1.58 -21.87 -3.66
N GLY A 91 2.76 -21.45 -3.23
CA GLY A 91 3.86 -21.10 -4.14
C GLY A 91 4.29 -19.65 -4.15
N ALA A 92 3.70 -18.78 -3.35
CA ALA A 92 4.18 -17.41 -3.23
C ALA A 92 5.54 -17.38 -2.53
N ILE A 93 6.38 -16.42 -2.91
CA ILE A 93 7.70 -16.25 -2.31
C ILE A 93 7.63 -15.11 -1.31
N LEU A 94 7.83 -15.41 -0.02
CA LEU A 94 7.72 -14.41 1.04
C LEU A 94 8.88 -13.41 0.97
N THR A 95 8.55 -12.13 0.86
CA THR A 95 9.52 -11.03 0.88
C THR A 95 9.61 -10.43 2.29
N ALA A 96 8.48 -10.26 2.94
CA ALA A 96 8.43 -9.70 4.29
C ALA A 96 7.36 -10.42 5.11
N THR A 97 7.77 -10.92 6.28
CA THR A 97 6.87 -11.62 7.22
C THR A 97 5.83 -10.65 7.77
N PRO A 98 4.67 -11.16 8.23
CA PRO A 98 3.66 -10.31 8.84
C PRO A 98 4.20 -9.51 10.02
N ARG A 99 3.90 -8.20 10.02
CA ARG A 99 4.32 -7.29 11.10
C ARG A 99 3.32 -6.16 11.24
N GLU A 100 3.24 -5.65 12.45
CA GLU A 100 2.39 -4.49 12.71
C GLU A 100 3.07 -3.22 12.19
N THR A 101 2.27 -2.36 11.54
CA THR A 101 2.73 -1.05 11.05
C THR A 101 2.36 0.05 12.04
N PRO A 102 3.01 1.22 11.96
CA PRO A 102 2.66 2.36 12.83
C PRO A 102 1.22 2.84 12.66
N TRP A 103 0.59 2.56 11.53
CA TRP A 103 -0.80 2.96 11.25
C TRP A 103 -1.80 1.86 11.58
N ARG A 104 -1.40 0.92 12.44
CA ARG A 104 -2.29 -0.09 13.01
C ARG A 104 -2.87 -1.05 11.97
N SER A 105 -1.97 -1.64 11.21
CA SER A 105 -2.30 -2.78 10.36
C SER A 105 -1.23 -3.84 10.49
N ILE A 106 -1.57 -5.08 10.15
CA ILE A 106 -0.59 -6.17 10.06
C ILE A 106 -0.37 -6.45 8.58
N ASN A 107 0.84 -6.19 8.11
CA ASN A 107 1.17 -6.29 6.70
C ASN A 107 2.21 -7.37 6.44
N SER A 108 2.06 -8.07 5.33
CA SER A 108 3.10 -8.94 4.77
C SER A 108 3.29 -8.61 3.30
N ARG A 109 4.39 -9.05 2.74
CA ARG A 109 4.70 -8.81 1.32
C ARG A 109 5.26 -10.06 0.70
N MET A 110 4.88 -10.35 -0.54
CA MET A 110 5.33 -11.54 -1.24
C MET A 110 5.29 -11.35 -2.75
N ASP A 111 6.08 -12.16 -3.44
CA ASP A 111 6.01 -12.27 -4.89
C ASP A 111 5.07 -13.42 -5.23
N ALA A 112 3.99 -13.09 -5.92
CA ALA A 112 2.92 -14.01 -6.25
C ALA A 112 3.04 -14.49 -7.70
N PRO A 113 2.26 -15.50 -8.10
CA PRO A 113 2.22 -15.95 -9.50
C PRO A 113 1.90 -14.81 -10.45
N ALA A 114 2.32 -14.96 -11.69
CA ALA A 114 2.17 -13.99 -12.78
C ALA A 114 3.05 -12.75 -12.60
N GLY A 115 4.13 -12.86 -11.81
CA GLY A 115 5.05 -11.76 -11.60
C GLY A 115 4.48 -10.60 -10.81
N LEU A 116 3.44 -10.84 -10.03
CA LEU A 116 2.75 -9.80 -9.30
C LEU A 116 3.26 -9.71 -7.87
N GLN A 117 3.76 -8.55 -7.46
CA GLN A 117 4.09 -8.32 -6.06
C GLN A 117 2.82 -7.90 -5.31
N ILE A 118 2.57 -8.55 -4.18
CA ILE A 118 1.39 -8.26 -3.38
C ILE A 118 1.75 -7.92 -1.94
N THR A 119 0.91 -7.09 -1.34
CA THR A 119 0.87 -6.86 0.10
C THR A 119 -0.46 -7.39 0.62
N LEU A 120 -0.42 -8.17 1.70
CA LEU A 120 -1.62 -8.46 2.47
C LEU A 120 -1.66 -7.51 3.66
N PHE A 121 -2.83 -6.97 3.97
CA PHE A 121 -2.96 -6.13 5.16
C PHE A 121 -4.25 -6.44 5.89
N GLN A 122 -4.15 -6.36 7.22
CA GLN A 122 -5.26 -6.58 8.14
C GLN A 122 -5.35 -5.34 9.01
N GLU A 123 -6.44 -4.62 8.97
CA GLU A 123 -6.61 -3.43 9.78
C GLU A 123 -6.94 -3.80 11.22
N LEU A 124 -6.25 -3.17 12.17
CA LEU A 124 -6.45 -3.35 13.60
C LEU A 124 -7.26 -2.17 14.12
N ASP A 125 -8.26 -2.45 14.97
CA ASP A 125 -9.03 -1.40 15.62
C ASP A 125 -9.58 -0.36 14.64
N ALA A 126 -10.07 -0.80 13.50
CA ALA A 126 -10.51 0.08 12.43
C ALA A 126 -11.56 1.10 12.86
N GLY A 127 -12.40 0.75 13.85
CA GLY A 127 -13.41 1.66 14.39
C GLY A 127 -12.86 2.68 15.35
N GLU A 128 -11.58 2.59 15.75
CA GLU A 128 -10.95 3.45 16.74
C GLU A 128 -9.91 4.37 16.16
N HIS A 129 -9.74 4.38 14.85
CA HIS A 129 -8.81 5.29 14.22
C HIS A 129 -9.25 6.72 14.46
N PRO A 130 -8.36 7.58 14.99
CA PRO A 130 -8.70 8.99 15.12
C PRO A 130 -9.02 9.57 13.75
N SER A 131 -10.09 10.33 13.70
CA SER A 131 -10.49 10.99 12.49
C SER A 131 -9.44 12.03 12.08
N GLY A 132 -9.03 11.98 10.83
CA GLY A 132 -8.04 12.93 10.32
C GLY A 132 -6.60 12.56 10.60
N ASP A 133 -6.36 11.37 11.08
CA ASP A 133 -5.00 10.90 11.26
C ASP A 133 -4.29 10.74 9.95
N SER A 134 -3.02 11.05 9.97
CA SER A 134 -2.16 10.95 8.80
C SER A 134 -1.61 9.54 8.64
N ASP A 135 -2.37 8.54 8.97
CA ASP A 135 -1.95 7.17 8.79
C ASP A 135 -1.72 6.89 7.32
N VAL A 136 -0.60 6.26 7.02
CA VAL A 136 -0.22 5.95 5.65
C VAL A 136 -0.70 4.55 5.35
N PRO A 137 -1.65 4.38 4.45
CA PRO A 137 -2.11 3.05 4.06
C PRO A 137 -1.00 2.30 3.35
N ALA A 138 -0.93 1.04 3.58
CA ALA A 138 0.05 0.19 2.93
C ALA A 138 -0.39 -0.24 1.55
#